data_7732a442728be334f6cc850322b42e32
#
_entry.id   7732a442728be334f6cc850322b42e32
#
_cell.length_a   1.000
_cell.length_b   1.000
_cell.length_c   1.000
_cell.angle_alpha   90.00
_cell.angle_beta   90.00
_cell.angle_gamma   90.00
#
_symmetry.space_group_name_H-M   'P 1'
#
loop_
_entity.id
_entity.type
_entity.pdbx_description
1 polymer ?
#
loop_
_entity_poly.entity_id
_entity_poly.type
_entity_poly.pdbx_seq_one_letter_code
_entity_poly.pdbx_strand_id
1 'polypeptide(L)'
;MMSVLLFSFVMFFYPYLFFFVFIFVSLLMMNSISWMGLFIYVDSNVFVLLVLMMVFIYGVVVISEFSSSLKYLSMMLIVFCYLFFVSSNMMMLYMFFELSMFPILVMILGFGSQIEKIGSSYYLLFYTTFCSLPFLYVYFKSVFYFSYNYFDFFLSWEMMFILSLSFMVKFPVYFLHLWLPKAHVEAPTTASMLLAGLLLKLGTAGFLRILGSMNFSYNNFWLFLSLLGMVLSAFSCLFQSDSKSLAAYSSVTHMSFLLLAMSVLFISGKVASILMMLAHGYTSTLMFYLIGEFFHVSSSRMMYFLNGLLGSSMIYGLVFFLVFLSNSGVPPSLSFFSEFMIIVNAILLSKIFFLLVLVYFMVSFYYSVYLIVCCSMGGKFLSLLNFKVGYGVPVVIMMFNVFWLSLMY
;
A
#
# COMPACT_ATOMS: atom_id res chain seq x y z
N MET A 1 2.64 24.53 -12.59
CA MET A 1 2.62 23.50 -11.54
C MET A 1 2.79 24.05 -10.13
N MET A 2 3.84 24.79 -9.82
CA MET A 2 4.02 25.37 -8.47
C MET A 2 2.85 26.22 -7.99
N SER A 3 2.25 27.04 -8.86
CA SER A 3 1.06 27.83 -8.53
C SER A 3 -0.16 26.97 -8.17
N VAL A 4 -0.36 25.83 -8.85
CA VAL A 4 -1.46 24.92 -8.57
C VAL A 4 -1.22 24.15 -7.26
N LEU A 5 0.03 23.80 -6.97
CA LEU A 5 0.42 23.23 -5.68
C LEU A 5 0.18 24.21 -4.52
N LEU A 6 0.60 25.47 -4.69
CA LEU A 6 0.32 26.51 -3.69
C LEU A 6 -1.19 26.70 -3.50
N PHE A 7 -1.97 26.67 -4.58
CA PHE A 7 -3.42 26.73 -4.50
C PHE A 7 -4.02 25.53 -3.77
N SER A 8 -3.47 24.32 -3.91
CA SER A 8 -3.90 23.17 -3.15
C SER A 8 -3.71 23.34 -1.62
N PHE A 9 -2.65 24.03 -1.21
CA PHE A 9 -2.45 24.37 0.21
C PHE A 9 -3.47 25.36 0.74
N VAL A 10 -3.90 26.33 -0.05
CA VAL A 10 -4.98 27.27 0.34
C VAL A 10 -6.32 26.55 0.52
N MET A 11 -6.57 25.53 -0.33
CA MET A 11 -7.79 24.72 -0.25
C MET A 11 -7.78 23.65 0.85
N PHE A 12 -6.73 23.60 1.67
CA PHE A 12 -6.57 22.64 2.76
C PHE A 12 -7.70 22.66 3.80
N PHE A 13 -8.39 23.79 3.96
CA PHE A 13 -9.52 23.93 4.90
C PHE A 13 -10.81 23.26 4.41
N TYR A 14 -10.90 22.90 3.13
CA TYR A 14 -12.11 22.35 2.51
C TYR A 14 -11.84 20.98 1.89
N PRO A 15 -12.10 19.85 2.59
CA PRO A 15 -11.76 18.50 2.13
C PRO A 15 -12.27 18.14 0.73
N TYR A 16 -13.51 18.52 0.42
CA TYR A 16 -14.10 18.22 -0.89
C TYR A 16 -13.46 19.04 -2.02
N LEU A 17 -13.19 20.33 -1.80
CA LEU A 17 -12.49 21.17 -2.77
C LEU A 17 -11.06 20.70 -2.99
N PHE A 18 -10.38 20.32 -1.93
CA PHE A 18 -9.05 19.72 -2.01
C PHE A 18 -9.03 18.48 -2.91
N PHE A 19 -10.04 17.60 -2.79
CA PHE A 19 -10.16 16.41 -3.63
C PHE A 19 -10.24 16.78 -5.12
N PHE A 20 -11.10 17.71 -5.50
CA PHE A 20 -11.23 18.15 -6.90
C PHE A 20 -9.96 18.81 -7.43
N VAL A 21 -9.33 19.67 -6.64
CA VAL A 21 -8.07 20.31 -7.02
C VAL A 21 -6.97 19.26 -7.23
N PHE A 22 -6.94 18.23 -6.38
CA PHE A 22 -5.94 17.17 -6.47
C PHE A 22 -6.13 16.27 -7.70
N ILE A 23 -7.38 16.00 -8.10
CA ILE A 23 -7.67 15.37 -9.40
C ILE A 23 -7.09 16.21 -10.54
N PHE A 24 -7.34 17.52 -10.52
CA PHE A 24 -6.84 18.42 -11.55
C PHE A 24 -5.31 18.45 -11.60
N VAL A 25 -4.64 18.46 -10.45
CA VAL A 25 -3.17 18.35 -10.36
C VAL A 25 -2.66 17.05 -10.97
N SER A 26 -3.31 15.91 -10.69
CA SER A 26 -2.90 14.62 -11.24
C SER A 26 -3.04 14.56 -12.76
N LEU A 27 -4.11 15.14 -13.32
CA LEU A 27 -4.31 15.24 -14.77
C LEU A 27 -3.28 16.16 -15.44
N LEU A 28 -2.94 17.28 -14.80
CA LEU A 28 -1.88 18.18 -15.31
C LEU A 28 -0.51 17.48 -15.31
N MET A 29 -0.24 16.61 -14.34
CA MET A 29 1.00 15.85 -14.29
C MET A 29 1.13 14.87 -15.46
N MET A 30 0.03 14.27 -15.91
CA MET A 30 0.03 13.38 -17.07
C MET A 30 0.54 14.07 -18.35
N ASN A 31 0.24 15.37 -18.51
CA ASN A 31 0.72 16.15 -19.64
C ASN A 31 2.14 16.68 -19.50
N SER A 32 2.74 16.62 -18.31
CA SER A 32 4.06 17.17 -17.98
C SER A 32 5.10 16.10 -17.68
N ILE A 33 5.03 14.98 -18.38
CA ILE A 33 5.99 13.87 -18.26
C ILE A 33 7.40 14.37 -18.56
N SER A 34 8.37 13.96 -17.77
CA SER A 34 9.78 14.39 -17.82
C SER A 34 10.05 15.83 -17.37
N TRP A 35 9.17 16.43 -16.57
CA TRP A 35 9.45 17.74 -16.01
C TRP A 35 10.49 17.66 -14.90
N MET A 36 11.61 18.33 -15.13
CA MET A 36 12.77 18.31 -14.23
C MET A 36 12.97 19.69 -13.61
N GLY A 37 12.77 19.78 -12.32
CA GLY A 37 13.06 20.98 -11.51
C GLY A 37 13.93 20.68 -10.32
N LEU A 38 14.45 21.70 -9.65
CA LEU A 38 15.30 21.54 -8.47
C LEU A 38 14.64 20.75 -7.34
N PHE A 39 13.32 20.88 -7.17
CA PHE A 39 12.57 20.25 -6.08
C PHE A 39 11.60 19.18 -6.57
N ILE A 40 11.16 19.26 -7.80
CA ILE A 40 10.11 18.45 -8.37
C ILE A 40 10.66 17.70 -9.58
N TYR A 41 10.54 16.38 -9.54
CA TYR A 41 10.96 15.49 -10.61
C TYR A 41 9.85 14.51 -10.95
N VAL A 42 9.33 14.60 -12.16
CA VAL A 42 8.34 13.67 -12.70
C VAL A 42 9.05 12.72 -13.67
N ASP A 43 9.45 11.58 -13.17
CA ASP A 43 10.33 10.63 -13.84
C ASP A 43 9.62 9.83 -14.94
N SER A 44 8.41 9.37 -14.65
CA SER A 44 7.71 8.47 -15.56
C SER A 44 6.20 8.49 -15.32
N ASN A 45 5.44 7.94 -16.27
CA ASN A 45 4.01 7.69 -16.13
C ASN A 45 3.64 6.90 -14.87
N VAL A 46 4.57 6.10 -14.37
CA VAL A 46 4.41 5.25 -13.20
C VAL A 46 4.14 6.07 -11.94
N PHE A 47 4.95 7.11 -11.70
CA PHE A 47 4.74 7.95 -10.51
C PHE A 47 3.45 8.77 -10.63
N VAL A 48 3.05 9.10 -11.85
CA VAL A 48 1.76 9.75 -12.12
C VAL A 48 0.60 8.81 -11.77
N LEU A 49 0.70 7.53 -12.12
CA LEU A 49 -0.31 6.52 -11.75
C LEU A 49 -0.40 6.33 -10.22
N LEU A 50 0.72 6.38 -9.50
CA LEU A 50 0.72 6.35 -8.03
C LEU A 50 0.04 7.58 -7.44
N VAL A 51 0.25 8.76 -8.00
CA VAL A 51 -0.46 9.98 -7.59
C VAL A 51 -1.97 9.85 -7.84
N LEU A 52 -2.37 9.32 -8.98
CA LEU A 52 -3.78 9.10 -9.30
C LEU A 52 -4.42 8.09 -8.33
N MET A 53 -3.74 6.99 -8.02
CA MET A 53 -4.17 6.05 -6.99
C MET A 53 -4.39 6.74 -5.65
N MET A 54 -3.48 7.62 -5.24
CA MET A 54 -3.56 8.38 -4.01
C MET A 54 -4.82 9.28 -3.97
N VAL A 55 -5.16 9.90 -5.08
CA VAL A 55 -6.38 10.71 -5.22
C VAL A 55 -7.64 9.87 -5.02
N PHE A 56 -7.70 8.69 -5.62
CA PHE A 56 -8.85 7.79 -5.43
C PHE A 56 -8.99 7.29 -4.00
N ILE A 57 -7.88 6.93 -3.35
CA ILE A 57 -7.88 6.52 -1.94
C ILE A 57 -8.43 7.65 -1.06
N TYR A 58 -8.01 8.89 -1.32
CA TYR A 58 -8.54 10.04 -0.60
C TYR A 58 -10.04 10.21 -0.83
N GLY A 59 -10.53 9.99 -2.04
CA GLY A 59 -11.97 10.02 -2.34
C GLY A 59 -12.78 9.07 -1.47
N VAL A 60 -12.27 7.83 -1.25
CA VAL A 60 -12.92 6.87 -0.32
C VAL A 60 -12.94 7.42 1.10
N VAL A 61 -11.81 7.95 1.58
CA VAL A 61 -11.71 8.49 2.94
C VAL A 61 -12.66 9.67 3.16
N VAL A 62 -12.76 10.58 2.20
CA VAL A 62 -13.67 11.76 2.31
C VAL A 62 -15.14 11.34 2.40
N ILE A 63 -15.51 10.27 1.70
CA ILE A 63 -16.90 9.78 1.68
C ILE A 63 -17.20 8.90 2.90
N SER A 64 -16.26 8.05 3.30
CA SER A 64 -16.47 7.12 4.41
C SER A 64 -16.41 7.79 5.78
N GLU A 65 -15.63 8.86 5.93
CA GLU A 65 -15.35 9.46 7.22
C GLU A 65 -16.29 10.64 7.50
N PHE A 66 -16.82 10.71 8.73
CA PHE A 66 -17.67 11.81 9.18
C PHE A 66 -16.89 12.85 9.98
N SER A 67 -15.83 12.46 10.68
CA SER A 67 -15.07 13.36 11.54
C SER A 67 -14.17 14.30 10.71
N SER A 68 -14.28 15.60 10.94
CA SER A 68 -13.46 16.61 10.25
C SER A 68 -11.96 16.45 10.58
N SER A 69 -11.63 16.11 11.82
CA SER A 69 -10.25 15.94 12.28
C SER A 69 -9.52 14.80 11.55
N LEU A 70 -10.16 13.66 11.34
CA LEU A 70 -9.58 12.57 10.56
C LEU A 70 -9.42 12.93 9.07
N LYS A 71 -10.36 13.72 8.51
CA LYS A 71 -10.22 14.25 7.15
C LYS A 71 -8.99 15.16 7.01
N TYR A 72 -8.75 16.05 7.96
CA TYR A 72 -7.58 16.93 7.94
C TYR A 72 -6.26 16.16 8.06
N LEU A 73 -6.19 15.17 8.95
CA LEU A 73 -4.99 14.33 9.08
C LEU A 73 -4.75 13.51 7.82
N SER A 74 -5.80 13.02 7.17
CA SER A 74 -5.68 12.31 5.88
C SER A 74 -5.17 13.22 4.76
N MET A 75 -5.63 14.48 4.71
CA MET A 75 -5.12 15.47 3.75
C MET A 75 -3.63 15.75 3.95
N MET A 76 -3.21 15.97 5.21
CA MET A 76 -1.78 16.15 5.54
C MET A 76 -0.94 14.99 5.04
N LEU A 77 -1.37 13.77 5.29
CA LEU A 77 -0.67 12.57 4.83
C LEU A 77 -0.55 12.53 3.31
N ILE A 78 -1.62 12.84 2.59
CA ILE A 78 -1.64 12.84 1.13
C ILE A 78 -0.67 13.86 0.55
N VAL A 79 -0.60 15.07 1.14
CA VAL A 79 0.36 16.07 0.71
C VAL A 79 1.79 15.58 0.90
N PHE A 80 2.11 14.96 2.04
CA PHE A 80 3.47 14.41 2.27
C PHE A 80 3.80 13.27 1.31
N CYS A 81 2.85 12.36 1.05
CA CYS A 81 3.04 11.29 0.06
C CYS A 81 3.25 11.84 -1.35
N TYR A 82 2.48 12.87 -1.74
CA TYR A 82 2.65 13.53 -3.01
C TYR A 82 4.05 14.13 -3.17
N LEU A 83 4.51 14.89 -2.17
CA LEU A 83 5.84 15.49 -2.18
C LEU A 83 6.95 14.43 -2.17
N PHE A 84 6.71 13.27 -1.55
CA PHE A 84 7.62 12.14 -1.63
C PHE A 84 7.70 11.59 -3.07
N PHE A 85 6.56 11.34 -3.73
CA PHE A 85 6.57 10.79 -5.09
C PHE A 85 7.18 11.73 -6.12
N VAL A 86 7.17 13.02 -5.89
CA VAL A 86 7.66 14.04 -6.82
C VAL A 86 9.03 14.60 -6.40
N SER A 87 9.61 14.12 -5.30
CA SER A 87 10.91 14.59 -4.81
C SER A 87 12.04 14.31 -5.80
N SER A 88 12.89 15.30 -6.07
CA SER A 88 14.07 15.17 -6.94
C SER A 88 15.32 14.77 -6.18
N ASN A 89 15.45 15.19 -4.92
CA ASN A 89 16.64 15.03 -4.10
C ASN A 89 16.43 13.95 -3.03
N MET A 90 17.52 13.25 -2.70
CA MET A 90 17.53 12.20 -1.68
C MET A 90 17.15 12.74 -0.29
N MET A 91 17.59 13.96 0.07
CA MET A 91 17.23 14.57 1.35
C MET A 91 15.75 14.91 1.43
N MET A 92 15.15 15.45 0.35
CA MET A 92 13.71 15.71 0.28
C MET A 92 12.90 14.40 0.37
N LEU A 93 13.37 13.36 -0.31
CA LEU A 93 12.77 12.03 -0.22
C LEU A 93 12.76 11.53 1.23
N TYR A 94 13.89 11.64 1.95
CA TYR A 94 13.98 11.28 3.35
C TYR A 94 13.03 12.09 4.23
N MET A 95 13.03 13.41 4.08
CA MET A 95 12.19 14.31 4.88
C MET A 95 10.69 13.94 4.74
N PHE A 96 10.19 13.76 3.53
CA PHE A 96 8.78 13.41 3.32
C PHE A 96 8.46 11.96 3.70
N PHE A 97 9.46 11.08 3.62
CA PHE A 97 9.35 9.72 4.12
C PHE A 97 9.09 9.70 5.62
N GLU A 98 9.80 10.49 6.41
CA GLU A 98 9.57 10.58 7.86
C GLU A 98 8.30 11.37 8.22
N LEU A 99 8.06 12.52 7.57
CA LEU A 99 6.89 13.33 7.82
C LEU A 99 5.58 12.60 7.56
N SER A 100 5.55 11.66 6.62
CA SER A 100 4.37 10.85 6.32
C SER A 100 3.92 9.96 7.49
N MET A 101 4.82 9.64 8.43
CA MET A 101 4.49 8.81 9.60
C MET A 101 3.71 9.58 10.67
N PHE A 102 3.97 10.89 10.80
CA PHE A 102 3.39 11.70 11.86
C PHE A 102 1.84 11.73 11.83
N PRO A 103 1.15 11.99 10.71
CA PRO A 103 -0.31 11.97 10.68
C PRO A 103 -0.90 10.63 11.08
N ILE A 104 -0.30 9.53 10.64
CA ILE A 104 -0.79 8.18 10.98
C ILE A 104 -0.65 7.90 12.47
N LEU A 105 0.46 8.28 13.05
CA LEU A 105 0.71 8.12 14.48
C LEU A 105 -0.33 8.88 15.30
N VAL A 106 -0.65 10.12 14.91
CA VAL A 106 -1.71 10.91 15.55
C VAL A 106 -3.09 10.26 15.36
N MET A 107 -3.37 9.68 14.19
CA MET A 107 -4.62 8.96 13.96
C MET A 107 -4.74 7.72 14.87
N ILE A 108 -3.68 6.93 15.03
CA ILE A 108 -3.71 5.73 15.88
C ILE A 108 -3.89 6.12 17.35
N LEU A 109 -3.09 7.04 17.86
CA LEU A 109 -3.16 7.46 19.26
C LEU A 109 -4.44 8.18 19.63
N GLY A 110 -4.91 9.09 18.76
CA GLY A 110 -6.08 9.92 19.01
C GLY A 110 -7.40 9.18 18.84
N PHE A 111 -7.51 8.35 17.82
CA PHE A 111 -8.79 7.75 17.39
C PHE A 111 -8.85 6.23 17.49
N GLY A 112 -7.77 5.55 17.87
CA GLY A 112 -7.78 4.10 18.16
C GLY A 112 -8.73 3.78 19.32
N SER A 113 -9.51 2.71 19.20
CA SER A 113 -10.56 2.36 20.17
C SER A 113 -10.04 1.54 21.36
N GLN A 114 -8.92 0.83 21.21
CA GLN A 114 -8.39 -0.10 22.22
C GLN A 114 -7.21 0.50 22.99
N ILE A 115 -6.96 0.01 24.21
CA ILE A 115 -5.84 0.47 25.06
C ILE A 115 -4.50 0.09 24.43
N GLU A 116 -4.45 -1.02 23.71
CA GLU A 116 -3.26 -1.54 23.02
C GLU A 116 -2.70 -0.62 21.94
N LYS A 117 -3.44 0.44 21.56
CA LYS A 117 -2.99 1.48 20.61
C LYS A 117 -1.66 2.13 21.00
N ILE A 118 -1.38 2.25 22.29
CA ILE A 118 -0.11 2.79 22.79
C ILE A 118 1.03 1.86 22.40
N GLY A 119 0.88 0.55 22.62
CA GLY A 119 1.86 -0.44 22.22
C GLY A 119 2.10 -0.46 20.71
N SER A 120 1.02 -0.42 19.92
CA SER A 120 1.14 -0.42 18.45
C SER A 120 1.82 0.84 17.91
N SER A 121 1.58 2.01 18.52
CA SER A 121 2.24 3.26 18.15
C SER A 121 3.74 3.26 18.49
N TYR A 122 4.14 2.68 19.64
CA TYR A 122 5.54 2.48 19.99
C TYR A 122 6.26 1.55 19.00
N TYR A 123 5.62 0.44 18.60
CA TYR A 123 6.18 -0.41 17.56
C TYR A 123 6.40 0.36 16.26
N LEU A 124 5.40 1.10 15.81
CA LEU A 124 5.51 1.89 14.59
C LEU A 124 6.65 2.92 14.68
N LEU A 125 6.74 3.68 15.76
CA LEU A 125 7.82 4.64 15.98
C LEU A 125 9.19 3.97 16.02
N PHE A 126 9.34 2.92 16.82
CA PHE A 126 10.63 2.25 17.00
C PHE A 126 11.16 1.69 15.68
N TYR A 127 10.32 0.96 14.95
CA TYR A 127 10.75 0.40 13.66
C TYR A 127 11.10 1.48 12.65
N THR A 128 10.33 2.56 12.57
CA THR A 128 10.58 3.62 11.58
C THR A 128 11.83 4.42 11.91
N THR A 129 12.01 4.86 13.15
CA THR A 129 13.21 5.62 13.56
C THR A 129 14.48 4.78 13.50
N PHE A 130 14.42 3.52 13.92
CA PHE A 130 15.59 2.62 13.85
C PHE A 130 16.10 2.44 12.42
N CYS A 131 15.23 2.47 11.45
CA CYS A 131 15.61 2.25 10.05
C CYS A 131 15.86 3.54 9.26
N SER A 132 15.35 4.66 9.72
CA SER A 132 15.62 5.94 9.09
C SER A 132 17.01 6.50 9.46
N LEU A 133 17.51 6.22 10.64
CA LEU A 133 18.87 6.65 11.05
C LEU A 133 19.98 6.11 10.11
N PRO A 134 20.00 4.83 9.70
CA PRO A 134 20.96 4.35 8.72
C PRO A 134 20.90 5.09 7.38
N PHE A 135 19.70 5.52 6.95
CA PHE A 135 19.56 6.34 5.75
C PHE A 135 20.35 7.65 5.86
N LEU A 136 20.19 8.37 6.98
CA LEU A 136 20.93 9.62 7.22
C LEU A 136 22.44 9.39 7.26
N TYR A 137 22.88 8.29 7.86
CA TYR A 137 24.29 7.92 7.86
C TYR A 137 24.86 7.78 6.45
N VAL A 138 24.13 7.05 5.57
CA VAL A 138 24.53 6.90 4.17
C VAL A 138 24.52 8.25 3.46
N TYR A 139 23.48 9.04 3.66
CA TYR A 139 23.36 10.37 3.06
C TYR A 139 24.56 11.25 3.40
N PHE A 140 24.89 11.42 4.68
CA PHE A 140 25.99 12.29 5.11
C PHE A 140 27.36 11.77 4.64
N LYS A 141 27.56 10.46 4.59
CA LYS A 141 28.80 9.89 4.04
C LYS A 141 28.94 10.08 2.54
N SER A 142 27.85 10.14 1.83
CA SER A 142 27.81 10.20 0.37
C SER A 142 27.56 11.60 -0.21
N VAL A 143 27.44 12.63 0.64
CA VAL A 143 27.18 14.04 0.22
C VAL A 143 28.10 14.50 -0.93
N PHE A 144 29.35 14.04 -0.96
CA PHE A 144 30.30 14.35 -2.03
C PHE A 144 30.01 13.62 -3.36
N TYR A 145 29.20 12.55 -3.33
CA TYR A 145 28.90 11.70 -4.50
C TYR A 145 27.48 11.90 -5.04
N PHE A 146 26.60 12.54 -4.24
CA PHE A 146 25.25 12.84 -4.72
C PHE A 146 25.31 14.04 -5.67
N SER A 147 25.26 13.76 -6.97
CA SER A 147 24.90 14.80 -7.92
C SER A 147 23.45 15.22 -7.60
N TYR A 148 23.20 16.52 -7.61
CA TYR A 148 21.88 17.12 -7.31
C TYR A 148 20.76 16.60 -8.20
N ASN A 149 21.09 15.92 -9.30
CA ASN A 149 20.17 15.48 -10.30
C ASN A 149 20.12 13.96 -10.29
N TYR A 150 18.97 13.44 -9.90
CA TYR A 150 18.63 12.04 -10.12
C TYR A 150 19.39 11.06 -9.22
N PHE A 151 18.73 10.07 -8.77
CA PHE A 151 19.19 8.96 -7.95
C PHE A 151 20.32 8.10 -8.60
N ASP A 152 21.08 8.67 -9.53
CA ASP A 152 22.23 8.06 -10.19
C ASP A 152 23.49 8.30 -9.38
N PHE A 153 23.75 7.43 -8.42
CA PHE A 153 24.93 7.48 -7.59
C PHE A 153 25.55 6.08 -7.49
N PHE A 154 26.87 6.06 -7.40
CA PHE A 154 27.61 4.83 -7.15
C PHE A 154 28.08 4.83 -5.70
N LEU A 155 27.47 3.96 -4.90
CA LEU A 155 27.84 3.72 -3.52
C LEU A 155 28.59 2.39 -3.38
N SER A 156 29.40 2.27 -2.32
CA SER A 156 29.94 0.97 -1.94
C SER A 156 28.81 -0.02 -1.61
N TRP A 157 29.05 -1.30 -1.80
CA TRP A 157 28.06 -2.33 -1.54
C TRP A 157 27.48 -2.30 -0.12
N GLU A 158 28.30 -1.97 0.90
CA GLU A 158 27.88 -1.84 2.28
C GLU A 158 26.85 -0.70 2.46
N MET A 159 27.14 0.46 1.86
CA MET A 159 26.26 1.61 1.92
C MET A 159 24.95 1.36 1.22
N MET A 160 24.98 0.64 0.09
CA MET A 160 23.77 0.26 -0.63
C MET A 160 22.91 -0.73 0.16
N PHE A 161 23.53 -1.67 0.88
CA PHE A 161 22.79 -2.58 1.75
C PHE A 161 22.12 -1.85 2.90
N ILE A 162 22.82 -0.94 3.58
CA ILE A 162 22.27 -0.11 4.66
C ILE A 162 21.12 0.76 4.15
N LEU A 163 21.27 1.34 2.96
CA LEU A 163 20.23 2.15 2.34
C LEU A 163 18.99 1.31 1.98
N SER A 164 19.18 0.11 1.45
CA SER A 164 18.06 -0.80 1.16
C SER A 164 17.31 -1.19 2.43
N LEU A 165 18.02 -1.49 3.52
CA LEU A 165 17.42 -1.81 4.82
C LEU A 165 16.48 -0.69 5.31
N SER A 166 16.82 0.58 5.10
CA SER A 166 15.99 1.70 5.53
C SER A 166 14.61 1.72 4.87
N PHE A 167 14.51 1.29 3.63
CA PHE A 167 13.23 1.17 2.93
C PHE A 167 12.47 -0.11 3.28
N MET A 168 13.20 -1.22 3.54
CA MET A 168 12.61 -2.54 3.78
C MET A 168 11.81 -2.65 5.08
N VAL A 169 11.85 -1.68 5.93
CA VAL A 169 11.00 -1.63 7.14
C VAL A 169 9.63 -1.05 6.85
N LYS A 170 9.54 0.05 6.10
CA LYS A 170 8.23 0.56 5.64
C LYS A 170 7.61 -0.35 4.57
N PHE A 171 8.45 -0.99 3.81
CA PHE A 171 8.13 -2.14 2.98
C PHE A 171 8.22 -3.37 3.88
N PRO A 172 7.11 -3.97 4.34
CA PRO A 172 7.11 -4.96 5.42
C PRO A 172 7.68 -6.29 4.97
N VAL A 173 9.02 -6.37 4.95
CA VAL A 173 9.72 -7.63 4.68
C VAL A 173 9.57 -8.55 5.87
N TYR A 174 9.47 -9.86 5.65
CA TYR A 174 9.37 -10.84 6.72
C TYR A 174 10.52 -10.66 7.73
N PHE A 175 10.27 -10.83 8.99
CA PHE A 175 11.03 -10.45 10.20
C PHE A 175 10.89 -8.98 10.61
N LEU A 176 10.74 -8.02 9.69
CA LEU A 176 10.56 -6.60 10.01
C LEU A 176 9.08 -6.15 9.92
N HIS A 177 8.14 -7.09 9.71
CA HIS A 177 6.72 -6.81 9.46
C HIS A 177 5.84 -6.70 10.70
N LEU A 178 6.35 -7.01 11.90
CA LEU A 178 5.51 -7.16 13.12
C LEU A 178 4.75 -5.89 13.52
N TRP A 179 5.25 -4.73 13.14
CA TRP A 179 4.57 -3.45 13.39
C TRP A 179 3.27 -3.31 12.60
N LEU A 180 3.20 -3.90 11.40
CA LEU A 180 2.11 -3.70 10.46
C LEU A 180 0.80 -4.34 10.94
N PRO A 181 0.70 -5.64 11.30
CA PRO A 181 -0.54 -6.21 11.80
C PRO A 181 -1.05 -5.51 13.06
N LYS A 182 -0.15 -5.16 13.99
CA LYS A 182 -0.52 -4.45 15.22
C LYS A 182 -1.07 -3.06 14.92
N ALA A 183 -0.40 -2.30 14.05
CA ALA A 183 -0.86 -0.97 13.66
C ALA A 183 -2.23 -1.02 12.96
N HIS A 184 -2.46 -1.99 12.07
CA HIS A 184 -3.75 -2.11 11.36
C HIS A 184 -4.92 -2.50 12.25
N VAL A 185 -4.71 -3.39 13.22
CA VAL A 185 -5.77 -3.83 14.13
C VAL A 185 -6.24 -2.68 15.01
N GLU A 186 -5.31 -1.89 15.54
CA GLU A 186 -5.60 -0.78 16.47
C GLU A 186 -6.02 0.54 15.77
N ALA A 187 -5.65 0.70 14.51
CA ALA A 187 -5.96 1.91 13.76
C ALA A 187 -7.48 2.05 13.48
N PRO A 188 -8.01 3.30 13.47
CA PRO A 188 -9.32 3.55 12.89
C PRO A 188 -9.33 3.15 11.41
N THR A 189 -10.52 2.90 10.85
CA THR A 189 -10.68 2.40 9.47
C THR A 189 -9.99 3.28 8.43
N THR A 190 -10.07 4.59 8.58
CA THR A 190 -9.41 5.58 7.72
C THR A 190 -7.90 5.48 7.78
N ALA A 191 -7.32 5.34 8.98
CA ALA A 191 -5.87 5.19 9.12
C ALA A 191 -5.40 3.85 8.54
N SER A 192 -6.16 2.75 8.71
CA SER A 192 -5.80 1.46 8.12
C SER A 192 -5.85 1.48 6.58
N MET A 193 -6.83 2.18 5.98
CA MET A 193 -6.89 2.40 4.52
C MET A 193 -5.67 3.18 4.00
N LEU A 194 -5.31 4.27 4.65
CA LEU A 194 -4.18 5.11 4.26
C LEU A 194 -2.83 4.41 4.46
N LEU A 195 -2.70 3.64 5.54
CA LEU A 195 -1.50 2.88 5.83
C LEU A 195 -1.28 1.81 4.76
N ALA A 196 -2.31 1.01 4.44
CA ALA A 196 -2.21 -0.03 3.42
C ALA A 196 -2.08 0.54 1.99
N GLY A 197 -2.85 1.58 1.69
CA GLY A 197 -2.91 2.17 0.36
C GLY A 197 -1.71 3.02 0.00
N LEU A 198 -1.19 3.82 0.91
CA LEU A 198 -0.16 4.82 0.62
C LEU A 198 1.17 4.53 1.30
N LEU A 199 1.17 4.30 2.61
CA LEU A 199 2.41 4.26 3.38
C LEU A 199 3.32 3.12 2.96
N LEU A 200 2.77 1.93 2.70
CA LEU A 200 3.53 0.79 2.18
C LEU A 200 4.16 1.11 0.82
N LYS A 201 3.48 1.91 -0.02
CA LYS A 201 3.97 2.29 -1.35
C LYS A 201 5.09 3.33 -1.31
N LEU A 202 5.23 4.08 -0.21
CA LEU A 202 6.40 4.93 -0.02
C LEU A 202 7.68 4.10 0.07
N GLY A 203 7.66 3.00 0.81
CA GLY A 203 8.80 2.08 0.89
C GLY A 203 9.16 1.48 -0.47
N THR A 204 8.16 0.96 -1.18
CA THR A 204 8.36 0.31 -2.49
C THR A 204 8.79 1.30 -3.57
N ALA A 205 8.18 2.48 -3.65
CA ALA A 205 8.55 3.50 -4.63
C ALA A 205 9.94 4.09 -4.35
N GLY A 206 10.29 4.28 -3.06
CA GLY A 206 11.63 4.68 -2.66
C GLY A 206 12.68 3.64 -3.06
N PHE A 207 12.39 2.36 -2.82
CA PHE A 207 13.27 1.28 -3.23
C PHE A 207 13.43 1.18 -4.76
N LEU A 208 12.35 1.34 -5.52
CA LEU A 208 12.40 1.39 -6.99
C LEU A 208 13.31 2.49 -7.52
N ARG A 209 13.30 3.66 -6.90
CA ARG A 209 14.16 4.78 -7.31
C ARG A 209 15.64 4.46 -7.12
N ILE A 210 15.99 3.73 -6.06
CA ILE A 210 17.38 3.36 -5.76
C ILE A 210 17.81 2.13 -6.56
N LEU A 211 16.87 1.31 -6.98
CA LEU A 211 17.15 0.03 -7.63
C LEU A 211 18.02 0.17 -8.88
N GLY A 212 17.95 1.30 -9.59
CA GLY A 212 18.79 1.61 -10.75
C GLY A 212 20.28 1.76 -10.41
N SER A 213 20.59 2.25 -9.20
CA SER A 213 21.95 2.49 -8.72
C SER A 213 22.53 1.31 -7.92
N MET A 214 21.70 0.31 -7.58
CA MET A 214 22.15 -0.87 -6.84
C MET A 214 22.96 -1.80 -7.73
N ASN A 215 24.26 -1.90 -7.49
CA ASN A 215 25.09 -2.99 -8.00
C ASN A 215 24.85 -4.25 -7.17
N PHE A 216 24.48 -5.32 -7.82
CA PHE A 216 23.75 -6.49 -7.34
C PHE A 216 24.48 -7.51 -6.48
N SER A 217 25.42 -7.16 -5.64
CA SER A 217 26.09 -8.12 -4.77
C SER A 217 25.18 -8.82 -3.75
N TYR A 218 24.09 -8.17 -3.31
CA TYR A 218 23.15 -8.71 -2.28
C TYR A 218 21.76 -9.03 -2.78
N ASN A 219 21.54 -9.07 -4.07
CA ASN A 219 20.22 -9.39 -4.63
C ASN A 219 19.71 -10.75 -4.19
N ASN A 220 20.57 -11.74 -4.10
CA ASN A 220 20.23 -13.10 -3.67
C ASN A 220 19.69 -13.13 -2.23
N PHE A 221 20.17 -12.25 -1.35
CA PHE A 221 19.64 -12.13 0.01
C PHE A 221 18.19 -11.65 0.02
N TRP A 222 17.90 -10.58 -0.71
CA TRP A 222 16.53 -10.05 -0.81
C TRP A 222 15.59 -11.01 -1.53
N LEU A 223 16.08 -11.71 -2.53
CA LEU A 223 15.33 -12.73 -3.25
C LEU A 223 14.95 -13.90 -2.32
N PHE A 224 15.91 -14.44 -1.56
CA PHE A 224 15.63 -15.50 -0.60
C PHE A 224 14.63 -15.06 0.48
N LEU A 225 14.79 -13.85 0.99
CA LEU A 225 13.94 -13.28 2.02
C LEU A 225 12.51 -13.03 1.50
N SER A 226 12.36 -12.63 0.23
CA SER A 226 11.05 -12.49 -0.41
C SER A 226 10.31 -13.81 -0.58
N LEU A 227 11.02 -14.87 -0.99
CA LEU A 227 10.46 -16.22 -1.14
C LEU A 227 9.98 -16.79 0.19
N LEU A 228 10.80 -16.69 1.23
CA LEU A 228 10.38 -17.09 2.59
C LEU A 228 9.21 -16.27 3.08
N GLY A 229 9.28 -14.94 2.89
CA GLY A 229 8.26 -14.03 3.36
C GLY A 229 6.89 -14.31 2.77
N MET A 230 6.78 -14.55 1.46
CA MET A 230 5.48 -14.83 0.82
C MET A 230 4.84 -16.13 1.34
N VAL A 231 5.62 -17.19 1.53
CA VAL A 231 5.09 -18.49 1.99
C VAL A 231 4.69 -18.42 3.46
N LEU A 232 5.58 -17.94 4.34
CA LEU A 232 5.35 -17.91 5.77
C LEU A 232 4.22 -16.95 6.16
N SER A 233 4.13 -15.77 5.50
CA SER A 233 3.03 -14.84 5.75
C SER A 233 1.68 -15.36 5.21
N ALA A 234 1.67 -16.11 4.11
CA ALA A 234 0.46 -16.77 3.63
C ALA A 234 -0.05 -17.83 4.62
N PHE A 235 0.84 -18.62 5.19
CA PHE A 235 0.45 -19.54 6.26
C PHE A 235 -0.03 -18.82 7.52
N SER A 236 0.58 -17.68 7.87
CA SER A 236 0.11 -16.89 9.02
C SER A 236 -1.31 -16.34 8.84
N CYS A 237 -1.76 -16.08 7.60
CA CYS A 237 -3.15 -15.71 7.31
C CYS A 237 -4.16 -16.78 7.73
N LEU A 238 -3.81 -18.06 7.59
CA LEU A 238 -4.71 -19.18 7.94
C LEU A 238 -5.03 -19.25 9.44
N PHE A 239 -4.12 -18.78 10.28
CA PHE A 239 -4.26 -18.84 11.73
C PHE A 239 -4.93 -17.60 12.34
N GLN A 240 -5.32 -16.63 11.52
CA GLN A 240 -5.95 -15.40 12.02
C GLN A 240 -7.45 -15.62 12.24
N SER A 241 -7.95 -15.18 13.40
CA SER A 241 -9.37 -15.16 13.73
C SER A 241 -10.02 -13.80 13.42
N ASP A 242 -9.21 -12.72 13.42
CA ASP A 242 -9.67 -11.36 13.16
C ASP A 242 -9.55 -11.03 11.67
N SER A 243 -10.61 -10.46 11.08
CA SER A 243 -10.64 -10.07 9.66
C SER A 243 -9.64 -8.95 9.33
N LYS A 244 -9.42 -7.99 10.24
CA LYS A 244 -8.41 -6.94 10.05
C LYS A 244 -6.99 -7.49 10.07
N SER A 245 -6.68 -8.43 10.96
CA SER A 245 -5.37 -9.06 11.03
C SER A 245 -5.11 -9.92 9.79
N LEU A 246 -6.11 -10.66 9.30
CA LEU A 246 -6.01 -11.42 8.07
C LEU A 246 -5.70 -10.52 6.88
N ALA A 247 -6.43 -9.40 6.72
CA ALA A 247 -6.17 -8.41 5.67
C ALA A 247 -4.77 -7.78 5.79
N ALA A 248 -4.26 -7.58 7.01
CA ALA A 248 -2.91 -7.07 7.23
C ALA A 248 -1.83 -8.10 6.84
N TYR A 249 -1.97 -9.37 7.19
CA TYR A 249 -1.03 -10.41 6.78
C TYR A 249 -1.09 -10.67 5.26
N SER A 250 -2.27 -10.59 4.62
CA SER A 250 -2.37 -10.67 3.16
C SER A 250 -1.62 -9.54 2.46
N SER A 251 -1.58 -8.33 3.06
CA SER A 251 -0.74 -7.25 2.54
C SER A 251 0.76 -7.56 2.64
N VAL A 252 1.21 -8.24 3.70
CA VAL A 252 2.61 -8.69 3.84
C VAL A 252 2.95 -9.72 2.76
N THR A 253 2.02 -10.64 2.43
CA THR A 253 2.26 -11.62 1.35
C THR A 253 2.46 -10.95 -0.01
N HIS A 254 1.56 -10.02 -0.39
CA HIS A 254 1.69 -9.30 -1.67
C HIS A 254 2.92 -8.41 -1.73
N MET A 255 3.32 -7.81 -0.60
CA MET A 255 4.54 -7.01 -0.55
C MET A 255 5.78 -7.89 -0.70
N SER A 256 5.86 -9.05 -0.06
CA SER A 256 6.97 -9.99 -0.26
C SER A 256 7.03 -10.50 -1.71
N PHE A 257 5.88 -10.72 -2.35
CA PHE A 257 5.79 -11.07 -3.77
C PHE A 257 6.28 -9.94 -4.69
N LEU A 258 5.96 -8.69 -4.33
CA LEU A 258 6.46 -7.50 -5.01
C LEU A 258 8.00 -7.38 -4.87
N LEU A 259 8.56 -7.68 -3.70
CA LEU A 259 10.01 -7.69 -3.50
C LEU A 259 10.68 -8.72 -4.40
N LEU A 260 10.06 -9.88 -4.57
CA LEU A 260 10.54 -10.90 -5.52
C LEU A 260 10.61 -10.32 -6.93
N ALA A 261 9.57 -9.62 -7.39
CA ALA A 261 9.55 -9.00 -8.71
C ALA A 261 10.69 -7.98 -8.90
N MET A 262 10.95 -7.16 -7.87
CA MET A 262 12.02 -6.17 -7.91
C MET A 262 13.41 -6.82 -7.88
N SER A 263 13.59 -7.88 -7.11
CA SER A 263 14.89 -8.55 -6.95
C SER A 263 15.32 -9.32 -8.18
N VAL A 264 14.40 -9.70 -9.07
CA VAL A 264 14.72 -10.42 -10.31
C VAL A 264 15.40 -9.55 -11.38
N LEU A 265 15.27 -8.23 -11.32
CA LEU A 265 15.95 -7.22 -12.15
C LEU A 265 15.64 -7.20 -13.64
N PHE A 266 14.81 -8.06 -14.14
CA PHE A 266 14.31 -7.96 -15.51
C PHE A 266 13.45 -6.72 -15.67
N ILE A 267 13.41 -6.16 -16.87
CA ILE A 267 12.52 -5.03 -17.19
C ILE A 267 11.06 -5.43 -16.92
N SER A 268 10.68 -6.65 -17.28
CA SER A 268 9.38 -7.23 -16.95
C SER A 268 9.11 -7.32 -15.44
N GLY A 269 10.14 -7.57 -14.62
CA GLY A 269 10.03 -7.56 -13.17
C GLY A 269 9.74 -6.17 -12.59
N LYS A 270 10.39 -5.12 -13.11
CA LYS A 270 10.10 -3.74 -12.74
C LYS A 270 8.66 -3.34 -13.09
N VAL A 271 8.22 -3.65 -14.31
CA VAL A 271 6.84 -3.40 -14.75
C VAL A 271 5.84 -4.16 -13.87
N ALA A 272 6.08 -5.44 -13.62
CA ALA A 272 5.23 -6.26 -12.76
C ALA A 272 5.14 -5.71 -11.33
N SER A 273 6.26 -5.21 -10.78
CA SER A 273 6.27 -4.62 -9.44
C SER A 273 5.40 -3.36 -9.34
N ILE A 274 5.41 -2.52 -10.38
CA ILE A 274 4.60 -1.31 -10.46
C ILE A 274 3.11 -1.65 -10.54
N LEU A 275 2.77 -2.60 -11.42
CA LEU A 275 1.39 -3.08 -11.57
C LEU A 275 0.87 -3.67 -10.26
N MET A 276 1.71 -4.43 -9.54
CA MET A 276 1.37 -4.98 -8.24
C MET A 276 1.18 -3.90 -7.17
N MET A 277 2.00 -2.84 -7.17
CA MET A 277 1.80 -1.71 -6.27
C MET A 277 0.43 -1.05 -6.47
N LEU A 278 0.03 -0.81 -7.71
CA LEU A 278 -1.26 -0.22 -8.06
C LEU A 278 -2.42 -1.15 -7.68
N ALA A 279 -2.35 -2.41 -8.11
CA ALA A 279 -3.36 -3.41 -7.81
C ALA A 279 -3.57 -3.57 -6.30
N HIS A 280 -2.49 -3.79 -5.57
CA HIS A 280 -2.55 -3.91 -4.12
C HIS A 280 -2.99 -2.61 -3.44
N GLY A 281 -2.65 -1.44 -3.98
CA GLY A 281 -3.13 -0.15 -3.47
C GLY A 281 -4.65 -0.06 -3.49
N TYR A 282 -5.28 -0.40 -4.59
CA TYR A 282 -6.74 -0.38 -4.74
C TYR A 282 -7.41 -1.50 -3.94
N THR A 283 -6.92 -2.73 -4.03
CA THR A 283 -7.54 -3.87 -3.33
C THR A 283 -7.46 -3.74 -1.81
N SER A 284 -6.29 -3.38 -1.27
CA SER A 284 -6.10 -3.28 0.18
C SER A 284 -6.94 -2.16 0.82
N THR A 285 -7.03 -1.00 0.16
CA THR A 285 -7.89 0.09 0.67
C THR A 285 -9.35 -0.31 0.71
N LEU A 286 -9.84 -0.98 -0.33
CA LEU A 286 -11.21 -1.48 -0.38
C LEU A 286 -11.46 -2.58 0.64
N MET A 287 -10.51 -3.50 0.85
CA MET A 287 -10.63 -4.52 1.89
C MET A 287 -10.80 -3.89 3.27
N PHE A 288 -9.93 -2.94 3.64
CA PHE A 288 -10.04 -2.28 4.95
C PHE A 288 -11.30 -1.40 5.07
N TYR A 289 -11.75 -0.78 3.98
CA TYR A 289 -13.02 -0.07 3.95
C TYR A 289 -14.20 -1.00 4.24
N LEU A 290 -14.31 -2.12 3.51
CA LEU A 290 -15.40 -3.08 3.68
C LEU A 290 -15.39 -3.74 5.06
N ILE A 291 -14.23 -4.15 5.56
CA ILE A 291 -14.10 -4.71 6.91
C ILE A 291 -14.48 -3.65 7.96
N GLY A 292 -14.14 -2.39 7.72
CA GLY A 292 -14.48 -1.29 8.60
C GLY A 292 -15.99 -1.02 8.67
N GLU A 293 -16.67 -0.97 7.53
CA GLU A 293 -18.13 -0.85 7.46
C GLU A 293 -18.83 -2.03 8.16
N PHE A 294 -18.26 -3.22 7.97
CA PHE A 294 -18.74 -4.41 8.65
C PHE A 294 -18.63 -4.30 10.18
N PHE A 295 -17.50 -3.81 10.65
CA PHE A 295 -17.26 -3.58 12.07
C PHE A 295 -18.25 -2.55 12.66
N HIS A 296 -18.58 -1.51 11.91
CA HIS A 296 -19.57 -0.51 12.36
C HIS A 296 -20.96 -1.10 12.54
N VAL A 297 -21.32 -2.12 11.77
CA VAL A 297 -22.61 -2.80 11.85
C VAL A 297 -22.62 -3.92 12.90
N SER A 298 -21.61 -4.79 12.88
CA SER A 298 -21.55 -5.97 13.75
C SER A 298 -20.94 -5.70 15.11
N SER A 299 -20.28 -4.55 15.32
CA SER A 299 -19.48 -4.19 16.50
C SER A 299 -18.39 -5.19 16.88
N SER A 300 -18.10 -6.18 16.00
CA SER A 300 -17.07 -7.19 16.21
C SER A 300 -16.17 -7.34 14.97
N ARG A 301 -14.91 -7.75 15.18
CA ARG A 301 -13.91 -7.98 14.11
C ARG A 301 -13.70 -9.47 13.83
N MET A 302 -14.26 -10.33 14.69
CA MET A 302 -14.07 -11.78 14.59
C MET A 302 -14.83 -12.35 13.39
N MET A 303 -14.17 -13.17 12.60
CA MET A 303 -14.75 -13.74 11.37
C MET A 303 -16.02 -14.55 11.62
N TYR A 304 -16.13 -15.20 12.77
CA TYR A 304 -17.34 -15.98 13.13
C TYR A 304 -18.62 -15.16 13.26
N PHE A 305 -18.49 -13.87 13.56
CA PHE A 305 -19.64 -12.96 13.67
C PHE A 305 -19.95 -12.23 12.37
N LEU A 306 -19.10 -12.40 11.34
CA LEU A 306 -19.23 -11.78 10.04
C LEU A 306 -20.01 -12.70 9.07
N ASN A 307 -21.20 -13.15 9.44
CA ASN A 307 -21.99 -14.08 8.62
C ASN A 307 -23.26 -13.43 8.07
N GLY A 308 -23.80 -14.01 6.99
CA GLY A 308 -25.10 -13.62 6.42
C GLY A 308 -25.11 -12.34 5.57
N LEU A 309 -23.97 -11.90 5.03
CA LEU A 309 -23.83 -10.69 4.21
C LEU A 309 -24.78 -10.66 3.00
N LEU A 310 -24.85 -11.76 2.25
CA LEU A 310 -25.69 -11.85 1.04
C LEU A 310 -27.17 -11.70 1.37
N GLY A 311 -27.60 -12.15 2.56
CA GLY A 311 -28.97 -12.01 3.03
C GLY A 311 -29.34 -10.62 3.47
N SER A 312 -28.36 -9.78 3.86
CA SER A 312 -28.61 -8.44 4.37
C SER A 312 -28.55 -7.37 3.27
N SER A 313 -27.53 -7.42 2.41
CA SER A 313 -27.36 -6.50 1.28
C SER A 313 -26.63 -7.18 0.14
N MET A 314 -27.33 -7.47 -0.96
CA MET A 314 -26.78 -8.14 -2.10
C MET A 314 -25.63 -7.35 -2.74
N ILE A 315 -25.76 -6.03 -2.89
CA ILE A 315 -24.76 -5.16 -3.52
C ILE A 315 -23.47 -5.18 -2.72
N TYR A 316 -23.57 -5.04 -1.39
CA TYR A 316 -22.39 -5.07 -0.53
C TYR A 316 -21.68 -6.43 -0.58
N GLY A 317 -22.45 -7.51 -0.54
CA GLY A 317 -21.93 -8.87 -0.67
C GLY A 317 -21.19 -9.09 -1.99
N LEU A 318 -21.73 -8.58 -3.12
CA LEU A 318 -21.06 -8.67 -4.42
C LEU A 318 -19.75 -7.86 -4.46
N VAL A 319 -19.75 -6.64 -3.93
CA VAL A 319 -18.53 -5.82 -3.87
C VAL A 319 -17.47 -6.49 -2.99
N PHE A 320 -17.88 -7.01 -1.82
CA PHE A 320 -17.00 -7.75 -0.92
C PHE A 320 -16.38 -8.97 -1.63
N PHE A 321 -17.18 -9.75 -2.31
CA PHE A 321 -16.74 -10.91 -3.08
C PHE A 321 -15.72 -10.53 -4.16
N LEU A 322 -16.00 -9.50 -4.96
CA LEU A 322 -15.09 -9.03 -6.01
C LEU A 322 -13.76 -8.50 -5.46
N VAL A 323 -13.78 -7.80 -4.33
CA VAL A 323 -12.55 -7.27 -3.70
C VAL A 323 -11.65 -8.41 -3.23
N PHE A 324 -12.20 -9.42 -2.54
CA PHE A 324 -11.39 -10.54 -2.05
C PHE A 324 -10.94 -11.47 -3.18
N LEU A 325 -11.73 -11.65 -4.23
CA LEU A 325 -11.29 -12.36 -5.42
C LEU A 325 -10.19 -11.60 -6.18
N SER A 326 -10.28 -10.28 -6.28
CA SER A 326 -9.21 -9.50 -6.90
C SER A 326 -7.92 -9.55 -6.07
N ASN A 327 -8.01 -9.68 -4.74
CA ASN A 327 -6.85 -9.87 -3.88
C ASN A 327 -6.20 -11.26 -4.07
N SER A 328 -6.97 -12.29 -4.38
CA SER A 328 -6.42 -13.63 -4.69
C SER A 328 -5.89 -13.78 -6.11
N GLY A 329 -5.84 -12.71 -6.90
CA GLY A 329 -5.33 -12.76 -8.27
C GLY A 329 -6.22 -13.48 -9.26
N VAL A 330 -7.55 -13.40 -9.13
CA VAL A 330 -8.47 -13.98 -10.12
C VAL A 330 -8.63 -13.07 -11.32
N PRO A 331 -8.56 -13.57 -12.58
CA PRO A 331 -8.90 -12.79 -13.77
C PRO A 331 -10.33 -12.23 -13.66
N PRO A 332 -10.62 -11.00 -14.08
CA PRO A 332 -9.83 -10.04 -14.86
C PRO A 332 -9.07 -8.98 -14.03
N SER A 333 -8.71 -9.25 -12.80
CA SER A 333 -8.06 -8.26 -11.94
C SER A 333 -6.65 -7.86 -12.42
N LEU A 334 -6.25 -6.65 -12.10
CA LEU A 334 -4.92 -6.12 -12.40
C LEU A 334 -3.83 -6.88 -11.61
N SER A 335 -4.17 -7.38 -10.42
CA SER A 335 -3.31 -8.25 -9.61
C SER A 335 -2.94 -9.53 -10.36
N PHE A 336 -3.90 -10.17 -11.05
CA PHE A 336 -3.64 -11.35 -11.85
C PHE A 336 -2.55 -11.11 -12.91
N PHE A 337 -2.64 -10.00 -13.63
CA PHE A 337 -1.65 -9.68 -14.66
C PHE A 337 -0.25 -9.48 -14.09
N SER A 338 -0.14 -8.77 -12.97
CA SER A 338 1.14 -8.57 -12.30
C SER A 338 1.71 -9.87 -11.75
N GLU A 339 0.89 -10.72 -11.13
CA GLU A 339 1.28 -12.03 -10.62
C GLU A 339 1.74 -12.96 -11.73
N PHE A 340 1.03 -13.00 -12.85
CA PHE A 340 1.44 -13.77 -14.02
C PHE A 340 2.83 -13.38 -14.53
N MET A 341 3.11 -12.08 -14.64
CA MET A 341 4.43 -11.60 -15.05
C MET A 341 5.53 -12.01 -14.05
N ILE A 342 5.24 -12.00 -12.75
CA ILE A 342 6.20 -12.43 -11.72
C ILE A 342 6.46 -13.94 -11.79
N ILE A 343 5.42 -14.74 -12.03
CA ILE A 343 5.56 -16.19 -12.21
C ILE A 343 6.48 -16.50 -13.38
N VAL A 344 6.26 -15.86 -14.53
CA VAL A 344 7.11 -16.04 -15.71
C VAL A 344 8.57 -15.75 -15.38
N ASN A 345 8.83 -14.63 -14.68
CA ASN A 345 10.18 -14.27 -14.25
C ASN A 345 10.78 -15.28 -13.25
N ALA A 346 9.98 -15.81 -12.33
CA ALA A 346 10.42 -16.80 -11.36
C ALA A 346 10.80 -18.14 -12.03
N ILE A 347 10.06 -18.57 -13.06
CA ILE A 347 10.37 -19.77 -13.84
C ILE A 347 11.72 -19.63 -14.57
N LEU A 348 12.00 -18.45 -15.11
CA LEU A 348 13.26 -18.16 -15.79
C LEU A 348 14.46 -18.23 -14.84
N LEU A 349 14.28 -17.97 -13.55
CA LEU A 349 15.35 -18.06 -12.56
C LEU A 349 15.65 -19.50 -12.15
N SER A 350 14.65 -20.23 -11.70
CA SER A 350 14.80 -21.63 -11.30
C SER A 350 13.46 -22.36 -11.12
N LYS A 351 13.48 -23.69 -11.32
CA LYS A 351 12.30 -24.54 -11.09
C LYS A 351 11.87 -24.58 -9.62
N ILE A 352 12.80 -24.44 -8.68
CA ILE A 352 12.52 -24.46 -7.22
C ILE A 352 11.71 -23.22 -6.85
N PHE A 353 12.05 -22.05 -7.39
CA PHE A 353 11.32 -20.81 -7.12
C PHE A 353 9.87 -20.91 -7.61
N PHE A 354 9.66 -21.52 -8.77
CA PHE A 354 8.32 -21.78 -9.28
C PHE A 354 7.50 -22.65 -8.32
N LEU A 355 8.08 -23.69 -7.76
CA LEU A 355 7.38 -24.56 -6.80
C LEU A 355 6.95 -23.80 -5.54
N LEU A 356 7.81 -22.93 -4.99
CA LEU A 356 7.48 -22.11 -3.84
C LEU A 356 6.36 -21.09 -4.15
N VAL A 357 6.41 -20.49 -5.33
CA VAL A 357 5.36 -19.57 -5.80
C VAL A 357 4.03 -20.31 -5.98
N LEU A 358 4.04 -21.55 -6.46
CA LEU A 358 2.84 -22.38 -6.59
C LEU A 358 2.21 -22.68 -5.23
N VAL A 359 3.02 -23.02 -4.20
CA VAL A 359 2.53 -23.21 -2.84
C VAL A 359 1.87 -21.93 -2.31
N TYR A 360 2.49 -20.78 -2.55
CA TYR A 360 1.91 -19.48 -2.19
C TYR A 360 0.52 -19.30 -2.81
N PHE A 361 0.35 -19.53 -4.12
CA PHE A 361 -0.94 -19.37 -4.78
C PHE A 361 -2.04 -20.27 -4.24
N MET A 362 -1.72 -21.52 -3.93
CA MET A 362 -2.69 -22.44 -3.32
C MET A 362 -3.19 -21.90 -1.96
N VAL A 363 -2.27 -21.43 -1.13
CA VAL A 363 -2.63 -20.90 0.19
C VAL A 363 -3.35 -19.56 0.09
N SER A 364 -2.93 -18.66 -0.83
CA SER A 364 -3.55 -17.34 -1.01
C SER A 364 -5.00 -17.44 -1.50
N PHE A 365 -5.27 -18.36 -2.41
CA PHE A 365 -6.62 -18.64 -2.86
C PHE A 365 -7.47 -19.21 -1.72
N TYR A 366 -6.92 -20.14 -0.94
CA TYR A 366 -7.65 -20.76 0.16
C TYR A 366 -8.11 -19.74 1.21
N TYR A 367 -7.22 -18.86 1.74
CA TYR A 367 -7.63 -17.92 2.79
C TYR A 367 -8.62 -16.86 2.29
N SER A 368 -8.52 -16.45 1.02
CA SER A 368 -9.46 -15.48 0.45
C SER A 368 -10.86 -16.09 0.27
N VAL A 369 -10.94 -17.31 -0.26
CA VAL A 369 -12.22 -18.03 -0.39
C VAL A 369 -12.79 -18.36 1.00
N TYR A 370 -11.96 -18.77 1.95
CA TYR A 370 -12.40 -19.03 3.31
C TYR A 370 -13.11 -17.82 3.93
N LEU A 371 -12.53 -16.64 3.81
CA LEU A 371 -13.14 -15.41 4.33
C LEU A 371 -14.44 -15.07 3.60
N ILE A 372 -14.49 -15.23 2.28
CA ILE A 372 -15.69 -15.02 1.48
C ILE A 372 -16.81 -15.95 1.96
N VAL A 373 -16.53 -17.23 2.12
CA VAL A 373 -17.51 -18.23 2.56
C VAL A 373 -18.02 -17.92 3.97
N CYS A 374 -17.12 -17.64 4.90
CA CYS A 374 -17.51 -17.26 6.26
C CYS A 374 -18.42 -16.04 6.31
N CYS A 375 -18.14 -15.03 5.49
CA CYS A 375 -18.92 -13.79 5.46
C CYS A 375 -20.25 -13.92 4.69
N SER A 376 -20.26 -14.70 3.62
CA SER A 376 -21.45 -14.82 2.75
C SER A 376 -22.50 -15.77 3.28
N MET A 377 -22.09 -16.87 3.92
CA MET A 377 -22.97 -17.94 4.43
C MET A 377 -23.49 -17.61 5.83
N GLY A 378 -24.61 -18.23 6.19
CA GLY A 378 -25.21 -18.10 7.53
C GLY A 378 -26.57 -17.41 7.52
N GLY A 379 -27.20 -17.34 8.70
CA GLY A 379 -28.50 -16.70 8.91
C GLY A 379 -28.45 -15.19 8.72
N LYS A 380 -29.61 -14.58 8.41
CA LYS A 380 -29.72 -13.13 8.26
C LYS A 380 -29.28 -12.41 9.55
N PHE A 381 -28.30 -11.53 9.46
CA PHE A 381 -27.99 -10.58 10.51
C PHE A 381 -29.09 -9.52 10.57
N LEU A 382 -29.97 -9.58 11.53
CA LEU A 382 -31.19 -8.75 11.64
C LEU A 382 -30.92 -7.24 11.71
N SER A 383 -29.69 -6.84 12.10
CA SER A 383 -29.32 -5.43 12.29
C SER A 383 -28.77 -4.75 11.03
N LEU A 384 -28.59 -5.45 9.92
CA LEU A 384 -27.95 -4.94 8.70
C LEU A 384 -28.85 -4.06 7.81
N LEU A 385 -30.08 -3.79 8.23
CA LEU A 385 -31.05 -2.92 7.51
C LEU A 385 -30.59 -1.46 7.36
N ASN A 386 -29.51 -1.04 8.03
CA ASN A 386 -29.05 0.35 8.08
C ASN A 386 -27.70 0.59 7.36
N PHE A 387 -27.34 -0.20 6.37
CA PHE A 387 -26.17 0.11 5.53
C PHE A 387 -26.41 1.42 4.74
N LYS A 388 -26.00 2.53 5.30
CA LYS A 388 -25.89 3.82 4.60
C LYS A 388 -24.51 3.92 3.92
N VAL A 389 -24.14 2.95 3.10
CA VAL A 389 -22.83 2.94 2.45
C VAL A 389 -22.92 3.68 1.11
N GLY A 390 -22.04 4.64 0.92
CA GLY A 390 -21.82 5.26 -0.38
C GLY A 390 -21.11 4.31 -1.32
N TYR A 391 -21.84 3.45 -2.05
CA TYR A 391 -21.25 2.45 -2.94
C TYR A 391 -20.53 3.03 -4.17
N GLY A 392 -20.76 4.29 -4.51
CA GLY A 392 -20.27 4.87 -5.75
C GLY A 392 -18.76 4.82 -5.90
N VAL A 393 -18.02 5.28 -4.88
CA VAL A 393 -16.55 5.35 -4.96
C VAL A 393 -15.87 3.99 -4.87
N PRO A 394 -16.27 3.07 -3.96
CA PRO A 394 -15.76 1.70 -3.99
C PRO A 394 -15.94 1.02 -5.33
N VAL A 395 -17.09 1.19 -5.98
CA VAL A 395 -17.36 0.62 -7.30
C VAL A 395 -16.43 1.23 -8.36
N VAL A 396 -16.22 2.55 -8.37
CA VAL A 396 -15.31 3.21 -9.31
C VAL A 396 -13.87 2.67 -9.14
N ILE A 397 -13.39 2.52 -7.92
CA ILE A 397 -12.05 1.98 -7.67
C ILE A 397 -11.96 0.52 -8.13
N MET A 398 -13.00 -0.27 -7.95
CA MET A 398 -13.05 -1.64 -8.48
C MET A 398 -13.02 -1.65 -10.02
N MET A 399 -13.66 -0.70 -10.69
CA MET A 399 -13.57 -0.55 -12.14
C MET A 399 -12.14 -0.30 -12.61
N PHE A 400 -11.37 0.54 -11.89
CA PHE A 400 -9.94 0.74 -12.19
C PHE A 400 -9.12 -0.52 -12.03
N ASN A 401 -9.44 -1.37 -11.06
CA ASN A 401 -8.72 -2.61 -10.80
C ASN A 401 -9.14 -3.74 -11.77
N VAL A 402 -10.44 -3.89 -12.04
CA VAL A 402 -11.00 -5.00 -12.83
C VAL A 402 -10.91 -4.72 -14.32
N PHE A 403 -11.21 -3.52 -14.80
CA PHE A 403 -11.18 -3.16 -16.21
C PHE A 403 -9.85 -2.56 -16.68
N TRP A 404 -8.82 -2.59 -15.84
CA TRP A 404 -7.47 -2.12 -16.17
C TRP A 404 -7.42 -0.67 -16.68
N LEU A 405 -8.36 0.15 -16.26
CA LEU A 405 -8.41 1.54 -16.67
C LEU A 405 -7.13 2.32 -16.33
N SER A 406 -6.38 1.84 -15.33
CA SER A 406 -5.06 2.38 -14.99
C SER A 406 -3.97 2.10 -16.03
N LEU A 407 -4.21 1.20 -16.99
CA LEU A 407 -3.24 0.83 -18.03
C LEU A 407 -3.58 1.42 -19.42
N MET A 408 -4.71 2.13 -19.55
CA MET A 408 -5.12 2.73 -20.81
C MET A 408 -4.33 3.98 -21.19
N TYR A 409 -3.22 4.25 -20.51
CA TYR A 409 -2.31 5.36 -20.80
C TYR A 409 -0.88 4.85 -21.10
#